data_347b3291d8f0e4b8ed6e3a563884a901
#
_entry.id   347b3291d8f0e4b8ed6e3a563884a901
#
_cell.length_a   1.000
_cell.length_b   1.000
_cell.length_c   1.000
_cell.angle_alpha   90.00
_cell.angle_beta   90.00
_cell.angle_gamma   90.00
#
_symmetry.space_group_name_H-M   'P 1'
#
loop_
_entity.id
_entity.type
_entity.pdbx_description
1 polymer ?
#
loop_
_entity_poly.entity_id
_entity_poly.type
_entity_poly.pdbx_seq_one_letter_code
_entity_poly.pdbx_strand_id
1 'polypeptide(L)'
;LRESSATSYYLQDTMDFGRLNVTVGYRSEDYDQRHRRWSDRAGPNLTMVRTGPADNRDTFATNDHTTQSFGATYEVNDNVTLVAGFHEGMTPMFGAAPEEADNTELGIRYSEGTTDIELFYFSSEYSNLSAECTLVSGAACNPDESAVFSGGSADVEGLEFNGSLVLEGGNGISYPIALAYTSTDATFNNSSESDYFGVVAAGDDLPYIPSSSMSLVMGFLTDNGLSGNMRLIDVGSSCSIAACGTFNKIHAHTILDLNLRKALNDAMDVYLILENV
;
A
#
# COMPACT_ATOMS: atom_id res chain seq x y z
N LEU A 1 -26.88 -7.67 8.13
CA LEU A 1 -25.96 -7.54 9.27
C LEU A 1 -24.81 -8.49 9.07
N ARG A 2 -23.58 -7.98 9.06
CA ARG A 2 -22.36 -8.78 9.11
C ARG A 2 -21.84 -8.76 10.54
N GLU A 3 -21.54 -9.91 11.07
CA GLU A 3 -20.87 -10.10 12.35
C GLU A 3 -19.59 -10.87 12.07
N SER A 4 -18.47 -10.42 12.58
CA SER A 4 -17.21 -11.14 12.51
C SER A 4 -16.56 -11.18 13.88
N SER A 5 -15.97 -12.30 14.22
CA SER A 5 -15.07 -12.45 15.37
C SER A 5 -13.79 -13.09 14.93
N ALA A 6 -12.69 -12.63 15.50
CA ALA A 6 -11.37 -13.19 15.25
C ALA A 6 -10.70 -13.49 16.58
N THR A 7 -10.06 -14.65 16.66
CA THR A 7 -9.20 -15.02 17.78
C THR A 7 -7.81 -15.31 17.21
N SER A 8 -6.79 -14.62 17.69
CA SER A 8 -5.44 -14.81 17.21
C SER A 8 -4.45 -15.09 18.33
N TYR A 9 -3.51 -15.97 18.07
CA TYR A 9 -2.36 -16.25 18.89
C TYR A 9 -1.10 -15.96 18.09
N TYR A 10 -0.14 -15.30 18.69
CA TYR A 10 1.13 -15.03 18.05
C TYR A 10 2.31 -15.32 18.98
N LEU A 11 3.40 -15.74 18.38
CA LEU A 11 4.71 -15.89 19.03
C LEU A 11 5.74 -15.17 18.18
N GLN A 12 6.53 -14.32 18.80
CA GLN A 12 7.66 -13.66 18.15
C GLN A 12 8.88 -13.76 19.05
N ASP A 13 10.02 -14.03 18.43
CA ASP A 13 11.32 -14.03 19.10
C ASP A 13 12.33 -13.22 18.31
N THR A 14 13.18 -12.48 18.99
CA THR A 14 14.25 -11.68 18.40
C THR A 14 15.56 -12.09 19.06
N MET A 15 16.45 -12.61 18.26
CA MET A 15 17.76 -13.14 18.65
C MET A 15 18.85 -12.18 18.22
N ASP A 16 19.71 -11.80 19.17
CA ASP A 16 20.88 -10.94 18.94
C ASP A 16 22.15 -11.79 18.95
N PHE A 17 22.89 -11.72 17.84
CA PHE A 17 24.19 -12.38 17.64
C PHE A 17 25.30 -11.35 17.39
N GLY A 18 25.24 -10.23 18.06
CA GLY A 18 26.16 -9.11 17.92
C GLY A 18 25.83 -8.28 16.68
N ARG A 19 26.51 -8.49 15.57
CA ARG A 19 26.23 -7.76 14.31
C ARG A 19 25.04 -8.32 13.53
N LEU A 20 24.51 -9.46 13.92
CA LEU A 20 23.37 -10.11 13.28
C LEU A 20 22.20 -10.14 14.26
N ASN A 21 21.09 -9.52 13.88
CA ASN A 21 19.80 -9.66 14.56
C ASN A 21 18.87 -10.46 13.67
N VAL A 22 18.18 -11.43 14.27
CA VAL A 22 17.20 -12.28 13.59
C VAL A 22 15.89 -12.24 14.35
N THR A 23 14.81 -11.96 13.67
CA THR A 23 13.45 -12.02 14.21
C THR A 23 12.66 -13.10 13.48
N VAL A 24 11.96 -13.93 14.23
CA VAL A 24 11.03 -14.92 13.70
C VAL A 24 9.66 -14.69 14.34
N GLY A 25 8.61 -14.83 13.56
CA GLY A 25 7.25 -14.68 14.01
C GLY A 25 6.35 -15.78 13.46
N TYR A 26 5.37 -16.16 14.25
CA TYR A 26 4.31 -17.09 13.90
C TYR A 26 2.99 -16.59 14.46
N ARG A 27 1.95 -16.58 13.65
CA ARG A 27 0.60 -16.18 14.03
C ARG A 27 -0.41 -17.21 13.53
N SER A 28 -1.34 -17.57 14.38
CA SER A 28 -2.51 -18.39 14.04
C SER A 28 -3.78 -17.59 14.34
N GLU A 29 -4.69 -17.58 13.40
CA GLU A 29 -5.96 -16.84 13.49
C GLU A 29 -7.13 -17.72 13.10
N ASP A 30 -8.16 -17.66 13.92
CA ASP A 30 -9.46 -18.27 13.68
C ASP A 30 -10.47 -17.16 13.42
N TYR A 31 -11.09 -17.16 12.26
CA TYR A 31 -12.13 -16.21 11.87
C TYR A 31 -13.48 -16.87 11.76
N ASP A 32 -14.43 -16.38 12.54
CA ASP A 32 -15.84 -16.70 12.41
C ASP A 32 -16.58 -15.51 11.79
N GLN A 33 -17.23 -15.74 10.69
CA GLN A 33 -18.01 -14.72 10.00
C GLN A 33 -19.45 -15.17 9.85
N ARG A 34 -20.39 -14.28 10.16
CA ARG A 34 -21.83 -14.51 10.01
C ARG A 34 -22.43 -13.38 9.20
N HIS A 35 -23.12 -13.74 8.14
CA HIS A 35 -23.86 -12.78 7.32
C HIS A 35 -25.36 -13.07 7.41
N ARG A 36 -26.11 -12.12 8.00
CA ARG A 36 -27.59 -12.14 8.01
C ARG A 36 -28.09 -11.17 6.97
N ARG A 37 -28.80 -11.69 5.97
CA ARG A 37 -29.50 -10.87 4.98
C ARG A 37 -30.98 -10.78 5.33
N TRP A 38 -31.51 -9.58 5.29
CA TRP A 38 -32.94 -9.31 5.36
C TRP A 38 -33.40 -8.92 3.98
N SER A 39 -34.42 -9.59 3.40
CA SER A 39 -35.02 -9.13 2.16
C SER A 39 -36.03 -8.04 2.46
N ASP A 40 -35.73 -6.83 2.05
CA ASP A 40 -36.71 -5.75 2.03
C ASP A 40 -37.43 -5.77 0.68
N ARG A 41 -38.72 -6.02 0.68
CA ARG A 41 -39.55 -5.86 -0.53
C ARG A 41 -40.16 -4.46 -0.51
N ALA A 42 -40.07 -3.77 -1.66
CA ALA A 42 -40.81 -2.54 -1.85
C ALA A 42 -42.32 -2.88 -1.80
N GLY A 43 -43.02 -2.34 -0.82
CA GLY A 43 -44.47 -2.41 -0.75
C GLY A 43 -45.13 -1.54 -1.81
N PRO A 44 -46.48 -1.65 -1.99
CA PRO A 44 -47.20 -0.97 -3.08
C PRO A 44 -47.17 0.56 -3.06
N ASN A 45 -46.53 1.20 -2.08
CA ASN A 45 -46.35 2.64 -1.97
C ASN A 45 -44.90 3.04 -1.74
N LEU A 46 -43.92 2.28 -2.26
CA LEU A 46 -42.50 2.50 -2.01
C LEU A 46 -42.10 2.48 -0.51
N THR A 47 -42.96 2.01 0.35
CA THR A 47 -42.65 1.74 1.74
C THR A 47 -41.84 0.46 1.83
N MET A 48 -40.62 0.55 2.33
CA MET A 48 -39.79 -0.62 2.62
C MET A 48 -40.45 -1.41 3.75
N VAL A 49 -41.08 -2.52 3.41
CA VAL A 49 -41.65 -3.44 4.40
C VAL A 49 -40.61 -4.50 4.71
N ARG A 50 -40.11 -4.49 5.90
CA ARG A 50 -39.26 -5.57 6.42
C ARG A 50 -40.09 -6.83 6.55
N THR A 51 -40.06 -7.68 5.54
CA THR A 51 -40.61 -9.03 5.63
C THR A 51 -39.59 -9.85 6.40
N GLY A 52 -39.97 -10.43 7.52
CA GLY A 52 -39.13 -11.17 8.46
C GLY A 52 -38.03 -12.05 7.85
N PRO A 53 -37.38 -12.94 8.59
CA PRO A 53 -36.30 -13.77 8.06
C PRO A 53 -36.86 -14.66 6.94
N ALA A 54 -37.10 -14.07 5.78
CA ALA A 54 -37.44 -14.77 4.59
C ALA A 54 -36.17 -15.47 4.14
N ASP A 55 -36.21 -16.73 4.13
CA ASP A 55 -35.15 -17.64 3.72
C ASP A 55 -33.91 -17.58 4.61
N ASN A 56 -33.77 -18.50 5.50
CA ASN A 56 -32.56 -19.01 6.14
C ASN A 56 -31.21 -18.66 5.47
N ARG A 57 -30.99 -17.41 5.11
CA ARG A 57 -29.73 -16.89 4.56
C ARG A 57 -28.82 -16.37 5.68
N ASP A 58 -28.80 -17.05 6.81
CA ASP A 58 -27.71 -17.02 7.75
C ASP A 58 -26.59 -17.87 7.12
N THR A 59 -25.60 -17.23 6.57
CA THR A 59 -24.40 -17.91 6.09
C THR A 59 -23.31 -17.73 7.12
N PHE A 60 -22.62 -18.83 7.42
CA PHE A 60 -21.47 -18.87 8.31
C PHE A 60 -20.25 -19.24 7.48
N ALA A 61 -19.15 -18.57 7.70
CA ALA A 61 -17.85 -18.96 7.20
C ALA A 61 -16.85 -18.96 8.37
N THR A 62 -16.13 -20.04 8.52
CA THR A 62 -15.02 -20.17 9.45
C THR A 62 -13.76 -20.41 8.62
N ASN A 63 -12.74 -19.61 8.86
CA ASN A 63 -11.44 -19.74 8.21
C ASN A 63 -10.35 -19.75 9.28
N ASP A 64 -9.55 -20.79 9.26
CA ASP A 64 -8.34 -20.91 10.07
C ASP A 64 -7.15 -20.55 9.18
N HIS A 65 -6.29 -19.67 9.64
CA HIS A 65 -5.12 -19.26 8.89
C HIS A 65 -3.89 -19.10 9.79
N THR A 66 -2.73 -19.40 9.20
CA THR A 66 -1.45 -19.21 9.88
C THR A 66 -0.54 -18.35 9.00
N THR A 67 0.18 -17.42 9.62
CA THR A 67 1.18 -16.60 8.96
C THR A 67 2.53 -16.70 9.65
N GLN A 68 3.57 -16.63 8.86
CA GLN A 68 4.94 -16.66 9.32
C GLN A 68 5.65 -15.39 8.90
N SER A 69 6.64 -15.01 9.71
CA SER A 69 7.50 -13.88 9.38
C SER A 69 8.94 -14.18 9.77
N PHE A 70 9.85 -13.69 8.96
CA PHE A 70 11.28 -13.75 9.20
C PHE A 70 11.90 -12.40 8.88
N GLY A 71 12.77 -11.91 9.75
CA GLY A 71 13.53 -10.69 9.53
C GLY A 71 14.98 -10.90 9.95
N ALA A 72 15.91 -10.35 9.20
CA ALA A 72 17.31 -10.33 9.56
C ALA A 72 17.93 -8.97 9.24
N THR A 73 18.76 -8.48 10.15
CA THR A 73 19.61 -7.32 9.90
C THR A 73 21.06 -7.69 10.21
N TYR A 74 21.98 -7.31 9.34
CA TYR A 74 23.40 -7.55 9.53
C TYR A 74 24.20 -6.25 9.39
N GLU A 75 24.85 -5.84 10.46
CA GLU A 75 25.74 -4.69 10.49
C GLU A 75 27.10 -5.05 9.86
N VAL A 76 27.29 -4.65 8.60
CA VAL A 76 28.56 -4.83 7.88
C VAL A 76 29.67 -4.02 8.57
N ASN A 77 29.35 -2.79 8.93
CA ASN A 77 30.15 -1.87 9.73
C ASN A 77 29.22 -0.87 10.44
N ASP A 78 29.78 0.12 11.11
CA ASP A 78 29.02 1.10 11.91
C ASP A 78 28.07 1.97 11.05
N ASN A 79 28.28 2.02 9.74
CA ASN A 79 27.51 2.87 8.83
C ASN A 79 26.62 2.07 7.87
N VAL A 80 26.87 0.77 7.68
CA VAL A 80 26.19 -0.04 6.66
C VAL A 80 25.52 -1.24 7.29
N THR A 81 24.22 -1.36 7.05
CA THR A 81 23.40 -2.49 7.48
C THR A 81 22.70 -3.13 6.28
N LEU A 82 22.79 -4.45 6.17
CA LEU A 82 21.99 -5.26 5.26
C LEU A 82 20.68 -5.67 5.95
N VAL A 83 19.60 -5.70 5.21
CA VAL A 83 18.26 -6.06 5.70
C VAL A 83 17.66 -7.13 4.80
N ALA A 84 17.06 -8.14 5.39
CA ALA A 84 16.24 -9.13 4.68
C ALA A 84 14.96 -9.37 5.48
N GLY A 85 13.85 -9.47 4.80
CA GLY A 85 12.54 -9.71 5.39
C GLY A 85 11.70 -10.64 4.52
N PHE A 86 10.91 -11.47 5.17
CA PHE A 86 9.83 -12.25 4.58
C PHE A 86 8.65 -12.22 5.55
N HIS A 87 7.46 -12.00 5.03
CA HIS A 87 6.25 -12.15 5.83
C HIS A 87 5.05 -12.56 4.96
N GLU A 88 4.25 -13.43 5.52
CA GLU A 88 2.96 -13.82 4.97
C GLU A 88 1.87 -12.88 5.51
N GLY A 89 1.01 -12.41 4.64
CA GLY A 89 -0.17 -11.61 4.95
C GLY A 89 -1.45 -12.31 4.55
N MET A 90 -2.56 -11.99 5.23
CA MET A 90 -3.86 -12.55 4.91
C MET A 90 -4.96 -11.53 5.17
N THR A 91 -5.92 -11.46 4.25
CA THR A 91 -7.18 -10.71 4.42
C THR A 91 -8.35 -11.68 4.33
N PRO A 92 -9.12 -11.87 5.42
CA PRO A 92 -10.23 -12.80 5.42
C PRO A 92 -11.37 -12.30 4.51
N MET A 93 -11.86 -13.19 3.65
CA MET A 93 -12.98 -12.91 2.75
C MET A 93 -14.19 -13.73 3.15
N PHE A 94 -15.40 -13.13 3.05
CA PHE A 94 -16.63 -13.83 3.40
C PHE A 94 -17.08 -14.74 2.26
N GLY A 95 -17.12 -16.05 2.53
CA GLY A 95 -17.62 -17.04 1.58
C GLY A 95 -16.67 -17.36 0.43
N ALA A 96 -15.41 -16.92 0.50
CA ALA A 96 -14.35 -17.23 -0.44
C ALA A 96 -13.05 -17.56 0.31
N ALA A 97 -12.05 -18.08 -0.40
CA ALA A 97 -10.72 -18.20 0.14
C ALA A 97 -10.18 -16.82 0.54
N PRO A 98 -9.42 -16.69 1.63
CA PRO A 98 -8.79 -15.44 1.99
C PRO A 98 -7.84 -14.97 0.90
N GLU A 99 -7.68 -13.66 0.76
CA GLU A 99 -6.56 -13.11 0.01
C GLU A 99 -5.28 -13.34 0.81
N GLU A 100 -4.27 -13.84 0.16
CA GLU A 100 -2.96 -14.12 0.75
C GLU A 100 -1.89 -13.32 0.03
N ALA A 101 -0.86 -12.93 0.76
CA ALA A 101 0.29 -12.21 0.22
C ALA A 101 1.57 -12.74 0.85
N ASP A 102 2.51 -13.15 0.01
CA ASP A 102 3.88 -13.50 0.39
C ASP A 102 4.80 -12.34 0.02
N ASN A 103 5.37 -11.69 1.03
CA ASN A 103 6.18 -10.51 0.83
C ASN A 103 7.65 -10.79 1.17
N THR A 104 8.54 -10.45 0.27
CA THR A 104 9.99 -10.53 0.44
C THR A 104 10.62 -9.17 0.23
N GLU A 105 11.52 -8.79 1.12
CA GLU A 105 12.27 -7.55 1.05
C GLU A 105 13.76 -7.81 1.26
N LEU A 106 14.59 -7.18 0.44
CA LEU A 106 16.04 -7.18 0.57
C LEU A 106 16.55 -5.75 0.43
N GLY A 107 17.38 -5.33 1.37
CA GLY A 107 17.81 -3.95 1.36
C GLY A 107 19.18 -3.69 1.97
N ILE A 108 19.64 -2.48 1.72
CA ILE A 108 20.85 -1.92 2.30
C ILE A 108 20.54 -0.54 2.86
N ARG A 109 21.02 -0.26 4.05
CA ARG A 109 20.97 1.05 4.70
C ARG A 109 22.37 1.58 4.93
N TYR A 110 22.55 2.86 4.65
CA TYR A 110 23.76 3.60 4.99
C TYR A 110 23.38 4.81 5.81
N SER A 111 24.08 5.03 6.94
CA SER A 111 23.87 6.20 7.80
C SER A 111 25.22 6.71 8.29
N GLU A 112 25.51 7.97 8.00
CA GLU A 112 26.72 8.65 8.51
C GLU A 112 26.46 10.16 8.67
N GLY A 113 26.58 10.66 9.90
CA GLY A 113 26.37 12.06 10.20
C GLY A 113 24.95 12.53 9.87
N THR A 114 24.79 13.35 8.86
CA THR A 114 23.50 13.88 8.38
C THR A 114 23.03 13.20 7.09
N THR A 115 23.66 12.09 6.73
CA THR A 115 23.36 11.36 5.48
C THR A 115 22.75 10.00 5.82
N ASP A 116 21.54 9.77 5.33
CA ASP A 116 20.84 8.50 5.41
C ASP A 116 20.43 8.07 4.00
N ILE A 117 20.74 6.84 3.64
CA ILE A 117 20.41 6.26 2.33
C ILE A 117 19.89 4.85 2.55
N GLU A 118 18.76 4.55 1.91
CA GLU A 118 18.17 3.21 1.90
C GLU A 118 17.86 2.80 0.47
N LEU A 119 18.13 1.56 0.14
CA LEU A 119 17.73 0.93 -1.10
C LEU A 119 17.16 -0.44 -0.79
N PHE A 120 15.92 -0.69 -1.20
CA PHE A 120 15.21 -1.94 -1.02
C PHE A 120 14.71 -2.47 -2.36
N TYR A 121 14.84 -3.76 -2.55
CA TYR A 121 14.07 -4.54 -3.49
C TYR A 121 12.93 -5.19 -2.72
N PHE A 122 11.73 -5.15 -3.26
CA PHE A 122 10.57 -5.85 -2.72
C PHE A 122 9.91 -6.71 -3.80
N SER A 123 9.32 -7.81 -3.36
CA SER A 123 8.50 -8.70 -4.18
C SER A 123 7.34 -9.21 -3.34
N SER A 124 6.13 -9.07 -3.84
CA SER A 124 4.90 -9.53 -3.20
C SER A 124 4.10 -10.37 -4.17
N GLU A 125 3.85 -11.63 -3.81
CA GLU A 125 3.02 -12.56 -4.56
C GLU A 125 1.63 -12.58 -3.91
N TYR A 126 0.61 -12.15 -4.65
CA TYR A 126 -0.77 -12.14 -4.19
C TYR A 126 -1.54 -13.31 -4.79
N SER A 127 -2.29 -14.01 -3.94
CA SER A 127 -3.20 -15.08 -4.35
C SER A 127 -4.62 -14.84 -3.85
N ASN A 128 -5.59 -15.45 -4.52
CA ASN A 128 -7.01 -15.33 -4.21
C ASN A 128 -7.51 -13.87 -4.22
N LEU A 129 -6.92 -12.99 -5.04
CA LEU A 129 -7.41 -11.64 -5.21
C LEU A 129 -8.91 -11.64 -5.45
N SER A 130 -9.63 -10.88 -4.66
CA SER A 130 -11.08 -10.88 -4.67
C SER A 130 -11.64 -9.48 -4.89
N ALA A 131 -12.82 -9.41 -5.49
CA ALA A 131 -13.58 -8.17 -5.61
C ALA A 131 -15.01 -8.40 -5.12
N GLU A 132 -15.51 -7.48 -4.30
CA GLU A 132 -16.93 -7.48 -3.95
C GLU A 132 -17.75 -6.97 -5.14
N CYS A 133 -18.82 -7.70 -5.49
CA CYS A 133 -19.83 -7.21 -6.41
C CYS A 133 -20.54 -5.97 -5.83
N THR A 134 -20.39 -4.84 -6.50
CA THR A 134 -21.09 -3.61 -6.16
C THR A 134 -22.11 -3.27 -7.27
N LEU A 135 -23.06 -2.38 -6.99
CA LEU A 135 -24.01 -1.87 -8.00
C LEU A 135 -23.31 -1.18 -9.19
N VAL A 136 -22.05 -0.86 -9.05
CA VAL A 136 -21.23 -0.18 -10.08
C VAL A 136 -20.49 -1.19 -10.96
N SER A 137 -20.34 -2.45 -10.51
CA SER A 137 -19.53 -3.44 -11.20
C SER A 137 -20.19 -4.07 -12.44
N GLY A 138 -21.40 -3.68 -12.80
CA GLY A 138 -22.05 -4.12 -14.04
C GLY A 138 -23.07 -5.25 -13.88
N ALA A 139 -23.67 -5.67 -15.01
CA ALA A 139 -24.81 -6.56 -15.05
C ALA A 139 -24.52 -8.04 -14.72
N ALA A 140 -23.26 -8.44 -14.68
CA ALA A 140 -22.85 -9.81 -14.37
C ALA A 140 -22.77 -10.08 -12.86
N CYS A 141 -22.67 -9.05 -12.05
CA CYS A 141 -22.73 -9.18 -10.60
C CYS A 141 -24.17 -9.28 -10.12
N ASN A 142 -24.54 -10.40 -9.56
CA ASN A 142 -25.82 -10.53 -8.88
C ASN A 142 -25.71 -9.96 -7.46
N PRO A 143 -26.23 -8.74 -7.19
CA PRO A 143 -26.13 -8.11 -5.87
C PRO A 143 -26.87 -8.90 -4.78
N ASP A 144 -27.71 -9.88 -5.18
CA ASP A 144 -28.40 -10.76 -4.25
C ASP A 144 -27.54 -11.90 -3.74
N GLU A 145 -26.41 -12.17 -4.35
CA GLU A 145 -25.55 -13.29 -3.98
C GLU A 145 -24.29 -12.86 -3.27
N SER A 146 -24.11 -11.68 -2.75
CA SER A 146 -22.83 -11.27 -2.12
C SER A 146 -21.63 -12.07 -2.70
N ALA A 147 -21.62 -12.16 -4.02
CA ALA A 147 -20.63 -12.93 -4.71
C ALA A 147 -19.29 -12.21 -4.55
N VAL A 148 -18.46 -12.77 -3.71
CA VAL A 148 -17.05 -12.44 -3.67
C VAL A 148 -16.44 -13.22 -4.82
N PHE A 149 -15.92 -12.53 -5.80
CA PHE A 149 -15.19 -13.14 -6.88
C PHE A 149 -13.76 -13.40 -6.38
N SER A 150 -13.36 -14.63 -6.24
CA SER A 150 -12.00 -15.04 -5.85
C SER A 150 -11.37 -15.80 -7.00
N GLY A 151 -10.11 -15.56 -7.29
CA GLY A 151 -9.36 -16.34 -8.26
C GLY A 151 -8.29 -15.58 -9.04
N GLY A 152 -8.08 -14.29 -8.74
CA GLY A 152 -6.95 -13.55 -9.27
C GLY A 152 -5.67 -13.86 -8.52
N SER A 153 -4.53 -13.84 -9.21
CA SER A 153 -3.22 -13.76 -8.61
C SER A 153 -2.40 -12.69 -9.32
N ALA A 154 -1.51 -12.04 -8.60
CA ALA A 154 -0.70 -10.97 -9.13
C ALA A 154 0.66 -10.92 -8.42
N ASP A 155 1.67 -10.50 -9.15
CA ASP A 155 2.98 -10.18 -8.61
C ASP A 155 3.17 -8.67 -8.63
N VAL A 156 3.73 -8.16 -7.54
CA VAL A 156 4.13 -6.77 -7.41
C VAL A 156 5.57 -6.73 -6.96
N GLU A 157 6.45 -6.24 -7.80
CA GLU A 157 7.87 -6.13 -7.48
C GLU A 157 8.41 -4.75 -7.80
N GLY A 158 9.51 -4.38 -7.16
CA GLY A 158 10.09 -3.09 -7.44
C GLY A 158 11.32 -2.76 -6.61
N LEU A 159 11.76 -1.53 -6.78
CA LEU A 159 12.86 -0.93 -6.05
C LEU A 159 12.37 0.34 -5.34
N GLU A 160 12.75 0.47 -4.09
CA GLU A 160 12.54 1.67 -3.29
C GLU A 160 13.88 2.28 -2.91
N PHE A 161 14.02 3.56 -3.18
CA PHE A 161 15.15 4.37 -2.77
C PHE A 161 14.66 5.50 -1.87
N ASN A 162 15.25 5.62 -0.69
CA ASN A 162 15.09 6.76 0.19
C ASN A 162 16.47 7.32 0.52
N GLY A 163 16.64 8.62 0.34
CA GLY A 163 17.87 9.29 0.67
C GLY A 163 17.62 10.65 1.29
N SER A 164 18.34 10.98 2.34
CA SER A 164 18.36 12.32 2.91
C SER A 164 19.77 12.72 3.28
N LEU A 165 20.07 14.00 3.10
CA LEU A 165 21.35 14.57 3.51
C LEU A 165 21.20 16.07 3.80
N VAL A 166 22.10 16.60 4.63
CA VAL A 166 22.22 18.04 4.83
C VAL A 166 23.62 18.46 4.41
N LEU A 167 23.69 19.33 3.39
CA LEU A 167 24.93 19.94 2.97
C LEU A 167 25.14 21.24 3.74
N GLU A 168 26.26 21.36 4.43
CA GLU A 168 26.65 22.61 5.09
C GLU A 168 27.27 23.54 4.08
N GLY A 169 26.62 24.68 3.85
CA GLY A 169 27.14 25.78 3.05
C GLY A 169 27.98 26.75 3.91
N GLY A 170 28.78 27.57 3.27
CA GLY A 170 29.44 28.66 3.95
C GLY A 170 28.46 29.72 4.49
N ASN A 171 28.85 30.50 5.48
CA ASN A 171 28.10 31.64 6.03
C ASN A 171 26.78 31.31 6.72
N GLY A 172 26.69 30.17 7.43
CA GLY A 172 25.51 29.80 8.20
C GLY A 172 24.32 29.42 7.33
N ILE A 173 24.57 28.82 6.18
CA ILE A 173 23.52 28.26 5.29
C ILE A 173 23.67 26.75 5.26
N SER A 174 22.57 26.04 5.47
CA SER A 174 22.49 24.59 5.26
C SER A 174 21.42 24.24 4.21
N TYR A 175 21.65 23.14 3.48
CA TYR A 175 20.81 22.68 2.38
C TYR A 175 20.33 21.24 2.67
N PRO A 176 19.17 21.08 3.34
CA PRO A 176 18.55 19.76 3.46
C PRO A 176 18.01 19.31 2.11
N ILE A 177 18.31 18.06 1.77
CA ILE A 177 17.85 17.39 0.55
C ILE A 177 17.26 16.05 0.95
N ALA A 178 16.09 15.71 0.43
CA ALA A 178 15.48 14.40 0.59
C ALA A 178 14.90 13.94 -0.74
N LEU A 179 15.15 12.68 -1.08
CA LEU A 179 14.63 12.01 -2.26
C LEU A 179 14.01 10.67 -1.86
N ALA A 180 12.75 10.47 -2.23
CA ALA A 180 12.10 9.17 -2.23
C ALA A 180 11.74 8.79 -3.67
N TYR A 181 12.06 7.58 -4.07
CA TYR A 181 11.76 7.05 -5.40
C TYR A 181 11.35 5.59 -5.29
N THR A 182 10.24 5.25 -5.94
CA THR A 182 9.77 3.87 -6.07
C THR A 182 9.57 3.56 -7.55
N SER A 183 10.09 2.42 -7.99
CA SER A 183 9.76 1.80 -9.28
C SER A 183 8.97 0.54 -8.98
N THR A 184 7.83 0.36 -9.64
CA THR A 184 6.92 -0.75 -9.40
C THR A 184 6.55 -1.42 -10.73
N ASP A 185 6.67 -2.74 -10.77
CA ASP A 185 6.07 -3.62 -11.77
C ASP A 185 4.99 -4.44 -11.06
N ALA A 186 3.76 -4.36 -11.55
CA ALA A 186 2.61 -5.01 -10.93
C ALA A 186 1.73 -5.63 -12.00
N THR A 187 1.73 -6.96 -12.07
CA THR A 187 1.08 -7.70 -13.14
C THR A 187 0.24 -8.87 -12.64
N PHE A 188 -0.82 -9.18 -13.38
CA PHE A 188 -1.62 -10.37 -13.12
C PHE A 188 -0.92 -11.64 -13.62
N ASN A 189 -0.95 -12.70 -12.82
CA ASN A 189 -0.33 -13.99 -13.17
C ASN A 189 -1.25 -14.92 -13.93
N ASN A 190 -2.55 -14.73 -13.83
CA ASN A 190 -3.54 -15.59 -14.49
C ASN A 190 -4.57 -14.77 -15.27
N SER A 191 -5.11 -15.39 -16.30
CA SER A 191 -6.24 -14.82 -17.04
C SER A 191 -7.53 -15.07 -16.27
N SER A 192 -8.33 -14.04 -16.11
CA SER A 192 -9.62 -14.09 -15.43
C SER A 192 -10.58 -13.07 -16.05
N GLU A 193 -11.86 -13.25 -15.81
CA GLU A 193 -12.88 -12.24 -16.11
C GLU A 193 -13.43 -11.74 -14.78
N SER A 194 -13.30 -10.47 -14.54
CA SER A 194 -13.73 -9.81 -13.31
C SER A 194 -14.57 -8.59 -13.67
N ASP A 195 -15.71 -8.43 -13.01
CA ASP A 195 -16.54 -7.25 -13.19
C ASP A 195 -15.85 -5.97 -12.70
N TYR A 196 -14.86 -6.11 -11.84
CA TYR A 196 -14.10 -4.99 -11.32
C TYR A 196 -12.90 -4.62 -12.19
N PHE A 197 -12.12 -5.62 -12.62
CA PHE A 197 -10.91 -5.40 -13.42
C PHE A 197 -11.15 -5.49 -14.93
N GLY A 198 -12.32 -6.00 -15.35
CA GLY A 198 -12.62 -6.32 -16.74
C GLY A 198 -12.08 -7.68 -17.16
N VAL A 199 -11.82 -7.84 -18.44
CA VAL A 199 -11.14 -9.03 -18.98
C VAL A 199 -9.65 -8.87 -18.70
N VAL A 200 -9.11 -9.78 -17.89
CA VAL A 200 -7.71 -9.81 -17.46
C VAL A 200 -7.01 -10.92 -18.22
N ALA A 201 -5.86 -10.63 -18.80
CA ALA A 201 -4.93 -11.63 -19.31
C ALA A 201 -3.70 -11.71 -18.39
N ALA A 202 -3.09 -12.89 -18.33
CA ALA A 202 -1.80 -13.02 -17.64
C ALA A 202 -0.77 -12.06 -18.26
N GLY A 203 -0.10 -11.27 -17.44
CA GLY A 203 0.84 -10.22 -17.84
C GLY A 203 0.22 -8.83 -18.07
N ASP A 204 -1.10 -8.69 -17.89
CA ASP A 204 -1.72 -7.36 -17.86
C ASP A 204 -1.33 -6.62 -16.56
N ASP A 205 -1.16 -5.30 -16.66
CA ASP A 205 -0.85 -4.44 -15.51
C ASP A 205 -2.01 -4.39 -14.50
N LEU A 206 -1.68 -4.35 -13.20
CA LEU A 206 -2.65 -4.04 -12.16
C LEU A 206 -3.14 -2.60 -12.32
N PRO A 207 -4.47 -2.36 -12.33
CA PRO A 207 -5.02 -1.01 -12.43
C PRO A 207 -4.61 -0.10 -11.28
N TYR A 208 -4.49 1.19 -11.58
CA TYR A 208 -4.20 2.28 -10.64
C TYR A 208 -2.84 2.22 -9.95
N ILE A 209 -1.95 1.32 -10.34
CA ILE A 209 -0.58 1.27 -9.83
C ILE A 209 0.33 1.99 -10.81
N PRO A 210 0.95 3.13 -10.44
CA PRO A 210 1.89 3.81 -11.31
C PRO A 210 3.22 3.04 -11.37
N SER A 211 3.83 2.98 -12.54
CA SER A 211 5.13 2.33 -12.75
C SER A 211 6.29 2.98 -11.99
N SER A 212 6.11 4.22 -11.56
CA SER A 212 7.09 4.92 -10.71
C SER A 212 6.44 6.04 -9.92
N SER A 213 7.02 6.37 -8.78
CA SER A 213 6.73 7.59 -8.04
C SER A 213 8.01 8.20 -7.49
N MET A 214 8.10 9.52 -7.48
CA MET A 214 9.24 10.26 -6.95
C MET A 214 8.77 11.46 -6.14
N SER A 215 9.44 11.73 -5.03
CA SER A 215 9.32 12.96 -4.27
C SER A 215 10.72 13.49 -3.95
N LEU A 216 11.06 14.64 -4.51
CA LEU A 216 12.31 15.34 -4.22
C LEU A 216 12.00 16.62 -3.45
N VAL A 217 12.62 16.77 -2.30
CA VAL A 217 12.58 18.01 -1.51
C VAL A 217 14.00 18.56 -1.45
N MET A 218 14.17 19.81 -1.85
CA MET A 218 15.42 20.54 -1.69
C MET A 218 15.13 21.83 -0.94
N GLY A 219 15.85 22.08 0.14
CA GLY A 219 15.66 23.24 0.99
C GLY A 219 16.92 24.04 1.20
N PHE A 220 16.74 25.19 1.81
CA PHE A 220 17.82 25.97 2.43
C PHE A 220 17.33 26.55 3.75
N LEU A 221 18.25 26.64 4.69
CA LEU A 221 18.07 27.25 6.01
C LEU A 221 19.21 28.21 6.24
N THR A 222 18.92 29.38 6.82
CA THR A 222 19.93 30.37 7.11
C THR A 222 19.85 30.85 8.56
N ASP A 223 20.96 31.21 9.16
CA ASP A 223 21.05 31.74 10.55
C ASP A 223 20.19 33.00 10.77
N ASN A 224 19.93 33.77 9.71
CA ASN A 224 19.13 34.98 9.79
C ASN A 224 17.61 34.76 9.73
N GLY A 225 17.15 33.47 9.79
CA GLY A 225 15.75 33.10 9.81
C GLY A 225 15.06 33.12 8.43
N LEU A 226 15.80 33.18 7.33
CA LEU A 226 15.28 32.94 6.01
C LEU A 226 15.41 31.44 5.71
N SER A 227 14.31 30.80 5.27
CA SER A 227 14.29 29.41 4.84
C SER A 227 13.36 29.23 3.67
N GLY A 228 13.57 28.19 2.89
CA GLY A 228 12.67 27.82 1.81
C GLY A 228 12.90 26.38 1.38
N ASN A 229 11.91 25.83 0.69
CA ASN A 229 12.03 24.55 0.04
C ASN A 229 11.28 24.52 -1.27
N MET A 230 11.74 23.65 -2.14
CA MET A 230 11.11 23.20 -3.35
C MET A 230 10.75 21.72 -3.17
N ARG A 231 9.54 21.35 -3.51
CA ARG A 231 9.08 19.96 -3.56
C ARG A 231 8.65 19.63 -4.96
N LEU A 232 9.26 18.62 -5.54
CA LEU A 232 8.90 18.04 -6.82
C LEU A 232 8.29 16.66 -6.57
N ILE A 233 7.08 16.43 -7.05
CA ILE A 233 6.42 15.13 -7.06
C ILE A 233 6.26 14.72 -8.52
N ASP A 234 6.72 13.53 -8.87
CA ASP A 234 6.53 12.92 -10.17
C ASP A 234 5.83 11.58 -10.01
N VAL A 235 4.77 11.35 -10.75
CA VAL A 235 3.99 10.11 -10.74
C VAL A 235 3.94 9.57 -12.15
N GLY A 236 4.42 8.34 -12.33
CA GLY A 236 4.39 7.61 -13.59
C GLY A 236 2.97 7.35 -14.09
N SER A 237 2.87 6.89 -15.31
CA SER A 237 1.57 6.51 -15.86
C SER A 237 1.07 5.20 -15.24
N SER A 238 -0.25 5.06 -15.19
CA SER A 238 -0.96 3.82 -14.81
C SER A 238 -2.15 3.60 -15.72
N CYS A 239 -2.86 2.51 -15.50
CA CYS A 239 -4.06 2.16 -16.24
C CYS A 239 -5.27 2.10 -15.31
N SER A 240 -6.46 2.42 -15.79
CA SER A 240 -7.69 2.34 -15.00
C SER A 240 -8.37 0.97 -15.07
N ILE A 241 -7.94 0.11 -15.98
CA ILE A 241 -8.38 -1.29 -16.14
C ILE A 241 -7.18 -2.14 -16.56
N ALA A 242 -7.27 -3.46 -16.40
CA ALA A 242 -6.19 -4.40 -16.73
C ALA A 242 -5.81 -4.34 -18.22
N ALA A 243 -6.76 -4.47 -19.13
CA ALA A 243 -6.52 -4.33 -20.58
C ALA A 243 -6.33 -2.86 -20.97
N CYS A 244 -5.15 -2.33 -20.73
CA CYS A 244 -4.83 -0.92 -20.90
C CYS A 244 -4.83 -0.45 -22.36
N GLY A 245 -5.83 0.32 -22.73
CA GLY A 245 -5.91 1.01 -24.03
C GLY A 245 -5.68 2.52 -23.88
N THR A 246 -5.62 3.22 -25.00
CA THR A 246 -5.38 4.68 -25.04
C THR A 246 -6.37 5.48 -24.17
N PHE A 247 -7.62 5.03 -24.07
CA PHE A 247 -8.67 5.73 -23.31
C PHE A 247 -8.65 5.40 -21.80
N ASN A 248 -7.96 4.35 -21.41
CA ASN A 248 -7.89 3.88 -20.03
C ASN A 248 -6.56 4.22 -19.36
N LYS A 249 -5.69 4.93 -20.08
CA LYS A 249 -4.39 5.34 -19.57
C LYS A 249 -4.51 6.59 -18.73
N ILE A 250 -4.03 6.52 -17.50
CA ILE A 250 -3.82 7.65 -16.60
C ILE A 250 -2.40 8.16 -16.88
N HIS A 251 -2.31 9.38 -17.39
CA HIS A 251 -1.02 9.94 -17.80
C HIS A 251 -0.15 10.30 -16.61
N ALA A 252 1.16 10.15 -16.79
CA ALA A 252 2.15 10.65 -15.85
C ALA A 252 1.98 12.17 -15.66
N HIS A 253 2.26 12.64 -14.45
CA HIS A 253 2.19 14.05 -14.13
C HIS A 253 3.25 14.44 -13.09
N THR A 254 3.63 15.70 -13.12
CA THR A 254 4.61 16.28 -12.23
C THR A 254 4.01 17.49 -11.54
N ILE A 255 4.21 17.62 -10.24
CA ILE A 255 3.76 18.73 -9.39
C ILE A 255 4.98 19.39 -8.79
N LEU A 256 5.04 20.72 -8.84
CA LEU A 256 6.08 21.52 -8.21
C LEU A 256 5.46 22.48 -7.19
N ASP A 257 5.93 22.40 -5.95
CA ASP A 257 5.57 23.29 -4.88
C ASP A 257 6.80 24.09 -4.41
N LEU A 258 6.60 25.35 -4.10
CA LEU A 258 7.65 26.24 -3.58
C LEU A 258 7.18 26.90 -2.29
N ASN A 259 8.02 26.85 -1.25
CA ASN A 259 7.77 27.51 0.02
C ASN A 259 8.95 28.41 0.40
N LEU A 260 8.64 29.61 0.84
CA LEU A 260 9.60 30.54 1.37
C LEU A 260 9.08 31.12 2.69
N ARG A 261 9.91 31.15 3.71
CA ARG A 261 9.62 31.70 5.04
C ARG A 261 10.70 32.65 5.47
N LYS A 262 10.33 33.79 6.07
CA LYS A 262 11.23 34.69 6.74
C LYS A 262 10.72 34.97 8.15
N ALA A 263 11.49 34.59 9.17
CA ALA A 263 11.29 35.04 10.53
C ALA A 263 11.73 36.52 10.63
N LEU A 264 10.81 37.40 11.01
CA LEU A 264 11.09 38.83 11.20
C LEU A 264 11.52 39.12 12.63
N ASN A 265 10.95 38.41 13.59
CA ASN A 265 11.30 38.43 15.03
C ASN A 265 10.68 37.19 15.69
N ASP A 266 10.83 37.05 17.01
CA ASP A 266 10.35 35.89 17.78
C ASP A 266 8.81 35.70 17.76
N ALA A 267 8.07 36.72 17.34
CA ALA A 267 6.60 36.73 17.35
C ALA A 267 5.98 36.78 15.95
N MET A 268 6.77 36.96 14.89
CA MET A 268 6.22 37.19 13.55
C MET A 268 7.07 36.55 12.46
N ASP A 269 6.38 35.76 11.64
CA ASP A 269 6.89 35.16 10.41
C ASP A 269 6.07 35.64 9.19
N VAL A 270 6.77 35.76 8.07
CA VAL A 270 6.14 35.94 6.76
C VAL A 270 6.50 34.73 5.89
N TYR A 271 5.51 34.21 5.15
CA TYR A 271 5.74 33.10 4.24
C TYR A 271 5.00 33.30 2.91
N LEU A 272 5.56 32.73 1.88
CA LEU A 272 4.98 32.59 0.55
C LEU A 272 4.91 31.10 0.22
N ILE A 273 3.73 30.64 -0.19
CA ILE A 273 3.49 29.26 -0.63
C ILE A 273 2.94 29.35 -2.06
N LEU A 274 3.56 28.63 -2.96
CA LEU A 274 3.12 28.42 -4.34
C LEU A 274 2.96 26.93 -4.53
N GLU A 275 1.77 26.51 -4.91
CA GLU A 275 1.42 25.10 -5.10
C GLU A 275 1.08 24.85 -6.57
N ASN A 276 1.59 23.73 -7.09
CA ASN A 276 1.34 23.25 -8.45
C ASN A 276 1.68 24.33 -9.52
N VAL A 277 2.92 24.80 -9.48
CA VAL A 277 3.45 25.83 -10.41
C VAL A 277 4.08 25.23 -11.66
#